data_810ac35ba75b5ba537402be79fae6ece
#
_entry.id   810ac35ba75b5ba537402be79fae6ece
#
_cell.length_a   1.000
_cell.length_b   1.000
_cell.length_c   1.000
_cell.angle_alpha   90.00
_cell.angle_beta   90.00
_cell.angle_gamma   90.00
#
_symmetry.space_group_name_H-M   'P 1'
#
loop_
_entity.id
_entity.type
_entity.pdbx_description
1 polymer ?
#
loop_
_entity_poly.entity_id
_entity_poly.type
_entity_poly.pdbx_seq_one_letter_code
_entity_poly.pdbx_strand_id
1 'polypeptide(L)'
;MPTKAVRAPRALTGPTNWTGFYAGGFAGAAAGRTDIQFVGTPFPDAGNKPWVLGGLGGIELGYNRQFGNNWVLGVEGDIGAGNVHGGRTAGTADGVNAKGENVTFAPALFTVEDKTNWMATVAGRVGYSWGRTLFYGKGGVAIEDSSTTANCIYGATGQSSDVHRPCRNQAGIEKEDRFSTPSYTRVGWTIGFGTEFDLGKNWSAKAEYDFLSFGRHTALASDGTTFLTDRSDISQVKLGVNYRFAPGAVGPKF
;
A
#
# COMPACT_ATOMS: atom_id res chain seq x y z
N MET A 1 -45.39 38.60 -17.23
CA MET A 1 -44.68 37.31 -17.41
C MET A 1 -44.63 36.67 -16.02
N PRO A 2 -45.17 35.47 -15.78
CA PRO A 2 -45.11 34.84 -14.49
C PRO A 2 -43.69 34.34 -14.23
N THR A 3 -43.06 34.83 -13.18
CA THR A 3 -41.77 34.37 -12.65
C THR A 3 -41.90 32.93 -12.22
N LYS A 4 -41.18 32.03 -12.86
CA LYS A 4 -41.08 30.62 -12.48
C LYS A 4 -40.47 30.54 -11.08
N ALA A 5 -41.27 30.17 -10.09
CA ALA A 5 -40.79 29.97 -8.72
C ALA A 5 -39.67 28.91 -8.74
N VAL A 6 -38.45 29.31 -8.35
CA VAL A 6 -37.33 28.38 -8.14
C VAL A 6 -37.71 27.53 -6.94
N ARG A 7 -38.05 26.28 -7.18
CA ARG A 7 -38.36 25.30 -6.13
C ARG A 7 -37.12 25.14 -5.26
N ALA A 8 -37.19 25.57 -4.02
CA ALA A 8 -36.10 25.38 -3.06
C ALA A 8 -35.68 23.89 -3.02
N PRO A 9 -34.37 23.58 -2.95
CA PRO A 9 -33.92 22.21 -2.81
C PRO A 9 -34.62 21.55 -1.64
N ARG A 10 -35.29 20.43 -1.86
CA ARG A 10 -35.94 19.65 -0.80
C ARG A 10 -34.88 19.26 0.21
N ALA A 11 -35.01 19.80 1.44
CA ALA A 11 -34.13 19.42 2.54
C ALA A 11 -34.17 17.90 2.68
N LEU A 12 -33.01 17.25 2.60
CA LEU A 12 -32.87 15.81 2.80
C LEU A 12 -32.98 15.54 4.32
N THR A 13 -34.23 15.49 4.82
CA THR A 13 -34.52 15.30 6.24
C THR A 13 -34.94 13.85 6.46
N GLY A 14 -34.05 13.05 6.99
CA GLY A 14 -34.35 11.67 7.39
C GLY A 14 -33.09 10.81 7.54
N PRO A 15 -33.15 9.76 8.36
CA PRO A 15 -32.05 8.79 8.45
C PRO A 15 -31.86 8.09 7.13
N THR A 16 -30.61 7.85 6.78
CA THR A 16 -30.23 7.16 5.55
C THR A 16 -30.37 5.66 5.74
N ASN A 17 -30.93 4.97 4.74
CA ASN A 17 -30.85 3.52 4.64
C ASN A 17 -29.59 3.15 3.84
N TRP A 18 -28.67 2.47 4.50
CA TRP A 18 -27.39 2.05 3.91
C TRP A 18 -27.45 0.68 3.22
N THR A 19 -28.60 0.01 3.21
CA THR A 19 -28.77 -1.30 2.59
C THR A 19 -28.68 -1.20 1.07
N GLY A 20 -27.85 -2.03 0.47
CA GLY A 20 -27.75 -2.18 -0.98
C GLY A 20 -26.32 -2.32 -1.45
N PHE A 21 -26.18 -2.60 -2.74
CA PHE A 21 -24.90 -2.54 -3.42
C PHE A 21 -24.44 -1.09 -3.61
N TYR A 22 -23.17 -0.88 -3.59
CA TYR A 22 -22.54 0.39 -3.95
C TYR A 22 -21.29 0.16 -4.76
N ALA A 23 -20.95 1.13 -5.58
CA ALA A 23 -19.69 1.21 -6.28
C ALA A 23 -19.17 2.65 -6.22
N GLY A 24 -17.88 2.79 -6.17
CA GLY A 24 -17.26 4.10 -6.02
C GLY A 24 -15.83 4.17 -6.51
N GLY A 25 -15.29 5.36 -6.33
CA GLY A 25 -13.90 5.64 -6.58
C GLY A 25 -13.29 6.42 -5.43
N PHE A 26 -12.00 6.24 -5.24
CA PHE A 26 -11.26 6.92 -4.21
C PHE A 26 -9.92 7.44 -4.71
N ALA A 27 -9.40 8.43 -4.02
CA ALA A 27 -8.03 8.89 -4.10
C ALA A 27 -7.48 9.05 -2.70
N GLY A 28 -6.17 8.93 -2.55
CA GLY A 28 -5.57 8.98 -1.22
C GLY A 28 -4.06 9.03 -1.25
N ALA A 29 -3.50 8.87 -0.06
CA ALA A 29 -2.07 8.75 0.14
C ALA A 29 -1.75 7.50 0.96
N ALA A 30 -0.64 6.88 0.65
CA ALA A 30 -0.10 5.76 1.40
C ALA A 30 1.29 6.12 1.92
N ALA A 31 1.56 5.71 3.15
CA ALA A 31 2.88 5.80 3.77
C ALA A 31 3.18 4.49 4.49
N GLY A 32 4.41 4.01 4.39
CA GLY A 32 4.77 2.74 4.99
C GLY A 32 6.26 2.61 5.25
N ARG A 33 6.62 1.46 5.80
CA ARG A 33 8.00 1.03 6.01
C ARG A 33 8.18 -0.37 5.47
N THR A 34 9.21 -0.56 4.69
CA THR A 34 9.64 -1.88 4.23
C THR A 34 10.91 -2.24 5.00
N ASP A 35 10.94 -3.39 5.65
CA ASP A 35 12.12 -3.94 6.32
C ASP A 35 12.78 -4.96 5.39
N ILE A 36 13.91 -4.58 4.79
CA ILE A 36 14.60 -5.40 3.79
C ILE A 36 15.84 -6.00 4.44
N GLN A 37 15.96 -7.33 4.39
CA GLN A 37 17.09 -8.10 4.88
C GLN A 37 17.71 -8.89 3.72
N PHE A 38 19.02 -8.82 3.61
CA PHE A 38 19.80 -9.62 2.66
C PHE A 38 20.27 -10.89 3.37
N VAL A 39 19.92 -12.06 2.82
CA VAL A 39 20.32 -13.35 3.39
C VAL A 39 21.36 -13.98 2.47
N GLY A 40 22.45 -14.44 3.06
CA GLY A 40 23.52 -15.13 2.32
C GLY A 40 24.63 -14.23 1.78
N THR A 41 24.60 -12.95 2.13
CA THR A 41 25.67 -12.00 1.81
C THR A 41 26.39 -11.53 3.07
N PRO A 42 27.67 -11.14 2.99
CA PRO A 42 28.39 -10.56 4.14
C PRO A 42 27.95 -9.12 4.45
N PHE A 43 26.83 -8.66 3.90
CA PHE A 43 26.28 -7.35 4.20
C PHE A 43 25.58 -7.41 5.56
N PRO A 44 26.07 -6.67 6.57
CA PRO A 44 25.34 -6.57 7.81
C PRO A 44 23.97 -5.96 7.56
N ASP A 45 23.00 -6.36 8.37
CA ASP A 45 21.65 -5.76 8.44
C ASP A 45 21.77 -4.26 8.81
N ALA A 46 22.27 -3.47 7.87
CA ALA A 46 22.47 -2.03 8.07
C ALA A 46 21.13 -1.30 8.03
N GLY A 47 20.17 -1.76 8.86
CA GLY A 47 18.95 -1.02 9.18
C GLY A 47 18.19 -0.47 7.95
N ASN A 48 18.16 -1.20 6.87
CA ASN A 48 17.49 -0.77 5.63
C ASN A 48 15.98 -0.81 5.81
N LYS A 49 15.44 0.29 6.34
CA LYS A 49 13.99 0.51 6.50
C LYS A 49 13.58 1.73 5.68
N PRO A 50 13.52 1.62 4.34
CA PRO A 50 13.05 2.71 3.52
C PRO A 50 11.61 3.07 3.88
N TRP A 51 11.35 4.37 3.94
CA TRP A 51 10.00 4.89 3.95
C TRP A 51 9.47 4.90 2.52
N VAL A 52 8.29 4.32 2.34
CA VAL A 52 7.51 4.46 1.11
C VAL A 52 6.43 5.50 1.33
N LEU A 53 6.25 6.38 0.36
CA LEU A 53 5.23 7.42 0.38
C LEU A 53 4.74 7.63 -1.04
N GLY A 54 3.44 7.81 -1.21
CA GLY A 54 2.90 8.12 -2.52
C GLY A 54 1.41 8.34 -2.53
N GLY A 55 0.94 8.85 -3.66
CA GLY A 55 -0.48 8.97 -3.96
C GLY A 55 -1.01 7.69 -4.57
N LEU A 56 -2.26 7.38 -4.30
CA LEU A 56 -2.98 6.26 -4.88
C LEU A 56 -4.39 6.66 -5.28
N GLY A 57 -4.95 5.93 -6.22
CA GLY A 57 -6.36 6.06 -6.62
C GLY A 57 -6.89 4.71 -7.06
N GLY A 58 -8.19 4.52 -6.93
CA GLY A 58 -8.79 3.23 -7.22
C GLY A 58 -10.29 3.26 -7.26
N ILE A 59 -10.84 2.06 -7.35
CA ILE A 59 -12.27 1.80 -7.37
C ILE A 59 -12.63 0.83 -6.25
N GLU A 60 -13.87 0.89 -5.83
CA GLU A 60 -14.41 0.00 -4.80
C GLU A 60 -15.82 -0.46 -5.13
N LEU A 61 -16.15 -1.61 -4.63
CA LEU A 61 -17.44 -2.25 -4.75
C LEU A 61 -17.80 -2.92 -3.43
N GLY A 62 -19.06 -2.78 -2.99
CA GLY A 62 -19.48 -3.44 -1.78
C GLY A 62 -20.99 -3.62 -1.68
N TYR A 63 -21.37 -4.31 -0.61
CA TYR A 63 -22.75 -4.49 -0.21
C TYR A 63 -22.90 -4.27 1.28
N ASN A 64 -23.89 -3.48 1.67
CA ASN A 64 -24.26 -3.24 3.06
C ASN A 64 -25.66 -3.75 3.35
N ARG A 65 -25.89 -4.22 4.58
CA ARG A 65 -27.19 -4.51 5.14
C ARG A 65 -27.35 -3.77 6.45
N GLN A 66 -28.30 -2.87 6.52
CA GLN A 66 -28.68 -2.16 7.74
C GLN A 66 -29.80 -2.89 8.45
N PHE A 67 -29.68 -3.00 9.76
CA PHE A 67 -30.68 -3.60 10.65
C PHE A 67 -31.49 -2.51 11.37
N GLY A 68 -32.64 -2.90 11.94
CA GLY A 68 -33.55 -1.96 12.59
C GLY A 68 -32.98 -1.18 13.79
N ASN A 69 -31.85 -1.65 14.34
CA ASN A 69 -31.12 -1.01 15.44
C ASN A 69 -29.95 -0.12 14.96
N ASN A 70 -29.97 0.32 13.70
CA ASN A 70 -28.97 1.17 13.05
C ASN A 70 -27.58 0.51 12.82
N TRP A 71 -27.40 -0.74 13.18
CA TRP A 71 -26.19 -1.47 12.84
C TRP A 71 -26.16 -1.81 11.35
N VAL A 72 -24.96 -1.72 10.77
CA VAL A 72 -24.71 -2.03 9.37
C VAL A 72 -23.62 -3.08 9.31
N LEU A 73 -23.90 -4.18 8.60
CA LEU A 73 -22.90 -5.19 8.24
C LEU A 73 -22.73 -5.17 6.75
N GLY A 74 -21.50 -5.34 6.29
CA GLY A 74 -21.19 -5.31 4.87
C GLY A 74 -19.92 -6.05 4.51
N VAL A 75 -19.72 -6.15 3.20
CA VAL A 75 -18.47 -6.59 2.59
C VAL A 75 -18.05 -5.56 1.56
N GLU A 76 -16.77 -5.33 1.44
CA GLU A 76 -16.18 -4.37 0.50
C GLU A 76 -14.96 -4.99 -0.14
N GLY A 77 -14.80 -4.79 -1.44
CA GLY A 77 -13.57 -5.03 -2.16
C GLY A 77 -13.11 -3.74 -2.82
N ASP A 78 -11.84 -3.45 -2.74
CA ASP A 78 -11.23 -2.32 -3.42
C ASP A 78 -9.94 -2.74 -4.14
N ILE A 79 -9.63 -2.02 -5.22
CA ILE A 79 -8.37 -2.12 -5.93
C ILE A 79 -7.88 -0.72 -6.26
N GLY A 80 -6.63 -0.45 -5.96
CA GLY A 80 -5.97 0.82 -6.21
C GLY A 80 -4.59 0.64 -6.79
N ALA A 81 -4.21 1.61 -7.60
CA ALA A 81 -2.87 1.75 -8.13
C ALA A 81 -2.37 3.17 -7.86
N GLY A 82 -1.07 3.35 -7.82
CA GLY A 82 -0.50 4.65 -7.53
C GLY A 82 1.00 4.70 -7.70
N ASN A 83 1.55 5.82 -7.31
CA ASN A 83 2.99 6.03 -7.31
C ASN A 83 3.52 5.96 -5.87
N VAL A 84 3.34 4.78 -5.24
CA VAL A 84 3.86 4.52 -3.90
C VAL A 84 5.26 3.92 -4.06
N HIS A 85 6.25 4.74 -3.77
CA HIS A 85 7.65 4.35 -3.89
C HIS A 85 8.46 4.89 -2.74
N GLY A 86 9.53 4.22 -2.43
CA GLY A 86 10.50 4.66 -1.45
C GLY A 86 11.87 4.16 -1.83
N GLY A 87 12.85 4.98 -1.56
CA GLY A 87 14.24 4.64 -1.78
C GLY A 87 15.08 5.06 -0.60
N ARG A 88 16.13 4.33 -0.35
CA ARG A 88 17.16 4.73 0.59
C ARG A 88 18.52 4.46 -0.02
N THR A 89 19.38 5.45 0.11
CA THR A 89 20.82 5.27 -0.12
C THR A 89 21.42 4.82 1.21
N ALA A 90 21.92 3.60 1.27
CA ALA A 90 22.65 3.11 2.43
C ALA A 90 24.03 3.82 2.46
N GLY A 91 24.30 4.50 3.57
CA GLY A 91 25.62 5.03 3.89
C GLY A 91 26.53 3.93 4.46
N THR A 92 27.74 4.29 4.85
CA THR A 92 28.80 3.46 5.43
C THR A 92 28.32 2.20 6.15
N ALA A 93 28.74 1.04 5.68
CA ALA A 93 28.62 -0.20 6.44
C ALA A 93 29.91 -0.40 7.28
N ASP A 94 29.75 -0.56 8.57
CA ASP A 94 30.81 -1.05 9.44
C ASP A 94 30.82 -2.57 9.37
N GLY A 95 31.97 -3.16 9.13
CA GLY A 95 32.12 -4.60 9.04
C GLY A 95 33.45 -5.05 9.61
N VAL A 96 33.65 -6.35 9.68
CA VAL A 96 34.89 -6.96 10.14
C VAL A 96 35.60 -7.55 8.93
N ASN A 97 36.88 -7.20 8.72
CA ASN A 97 37.66 -7.78 7.64
C ASN A 97 38.05 -9.24 7.94
N ALA A 98 38.63 -9.93 6.98
CA ALA A 98 39.07 -11.32 7.13
C ALA A 98 40.11 -11.54 8.24
N LYS A 99 40.67 -10.45 8.80
CA LYS A 99 41.62 -10.47 9.94
C LYS A 99 40.95 -10.18 11.28
N GLY A 100 39.61 -9.98 11.31
CA GLY A 100 38.88 -9.68 12.54
C GLY A 100 38.95 -8.21 12.97
N GLU A 101 39.43 -7.31 12.10
CA GLU A 101 39.54 -5.89 12.42
C GLU A 101 38.24 -5.15 11.98
N ASN A 102 37.76 -4.24 12.84
CA ASN A 102 36.64 -3.37 12.45
C ASN A 102 37.08 -2.42 11.34
N VAL A 103 36.44 -2.51 10.21
CA VAL A 103 36.69 -1.64 9.05
C VAL A 103 35.40 -0.93 8.68
N THR A 104 35.48 0.37 8.54
CA THR A 104 34.43 1.16 7.95
C THR A 104 34.59 1.10 6.44
N PHE A 105 33.68 0.41 5.78
CA PHE A 105 33.67 0.40 4.32
C PHE A 105 33.28 1.80 3.85
N ALA A 106 34.09 2.38 2.96
CA ALA A 106 33.74 3.62 2.29
C ALA A 106 32.33 3.49 1.67
N PRO A 107 31.53 4.57 1.60
CA PRO A 107 30.14 4.50 1.23
C PRO A 107 30.00 3.83 -0.13
N ALA A 108 29.73 2.53 -0.13
CA ALA A 108 29.17 1.88 -1.28
C ALA A 108 27.77 2.48 -1.37
N LEU A 109 27.54 3.36 -2.32
CA LEU A 109 26.23 3.92 -2.59
C LEU A 109 25.34 2.80 -3.10
N PHE A 110 24.71 2.14 -2.16
CA PHE A 110 23.72 1.12 -2.44
C PHE A 110 22.35 1.76 -2.31
N THR A 111 21.64 1.88 -3.42
CA THR A 111 20.27 2.42 -3.43
C THR A 111 19.31 1.26 -3.56
N VAL A 112 18.42 1.13 -2.59
CA VAL A 112 17.27 0.21 -2.67
C VAL A 112 16.03 1.03 -2.94
N GLU A 113 15.33 0.70 -4.01
CA GLU A 113 14.04 1.27 -4.38
C GLU A 113 12.99 0.18 -4.29
N ASP A 114 11.94 0.43 -3.52
CA ASP A 114 10.76 -0.40 -3.43
C ASP A 114 9.58 0.33 -4.07
N LYS A 115 8.84 -0.35 -4.93
CA LYS A 115 7.72 0.20 -5.67
C LYS A 115 6.53 -0.73 -5.58
N THR A 116 5.43 -0.21 -5.06
CA THR A 116 4.13 -0.87 -5.10
C THR A 116 3.41 -0.50 -6.39
N ASN A 117 3.06 -1.50 -7.20
CA ASN A 117 2.38 -1.30 -8.48
C ASN A 117 0.87 -1.17 -8.29
N TRP A 118 0.27 -2.08 -7.53
CA TRP A 118 -1.13 -2.05 -7.17
C TRP A 118 -1.39 -2.77 -5.85
N MET A 119 -2.48 -2.43 -5.20
CA MET A 119 -2.97 -3.06 -3.97
C MET A 119 -4.47 -3.32 -4.10
N ALA A 120 -4.93 -4.42 -3.54
CA ALA A 120 -6.35 -4.75 -3.45
C ALA A 120 -6.70 -5.25 -2.06
N THR A 121 -7.93 -5.01 -1.60
CA THR A 121 -8.43 -5.55 -0.35
C THR A 121 -9.80 -6.18 -0.52
N VAL A 122 -10.08 -7.19 0.31
CA VAL A 122 -11.42 -7.74 0.52
C VAL A 122 -11.66 -7.79 2.03
N ALA A 123 -12.65 -7.05 2.50
CA ALA A 123 -12.90 -6.86 3.92
C ALA A 123 -14.37 -6.98 4.30
N GLY A 124 -14.62 -7.54 5.46
CA GLY A 124 -15.87 -7.36 6.16
C GLY A 124 -15.91 -6.00 6.83
N ARG A 125 -17.09 -5.35 6.86
CA ARG A 125 -17.27 -4.07 7.59
C ARG A 125 -18.44 -4.15 8.54
N VAL A 126 -18.27 -3.52 9.70
CA VAL A 126 -19.31 -3.34 10.71
C VAL A 126 -19.39 -1.89 11.06
N GLY A 127 -20.60 -1.33 11.08
CA GLY A 127 -20.78 0.10 11.32
C GLY A 127 -22.07 0.41 12.05
N TYR A 128 -22.19 1.66 12.45
CA TYR A 128 -23.36 2.22 13.07
C TYR A 128 -23.81 3.49 12.32
N SER A 129 -25.06 3.51 11.93
CA SER A 129 -25.69 4.63 11.22
C SER A 129 -26.25 5.64 12.21
N TRP A 130 -25.73 6.87 12.16
CA TRP A 130 -26.25 7.97 12.93
C TRP A 130 -26.76 9.08 12.00
N GLY A 131 -28.08 9.10 11.81
CA GLY A 131 -28.69 10.04 10.89
C GLY A 131 -28.26 9.80 9.44
N ARG A 132 -27.45 10.69 8.91
CA ARG A 132 -26.90 10.63 7.55
C ARG A 132 -25.44 10.17 7.48
N THR A 133 -24.89 9.81 8.62
CA THR A 133 -23.49 9.40 8.73
C THR A 133 -23.40 7.94 9.13
N LEU A 134 -22.56 7.18 8.46
CA LEU A 134 -22.17 5.83 8.84
C LEU A 134 -20.74 5.86 9.36
N PHE A 135 -20.54 5.43 10.58
CA PHE A 135 -19.23 5.14 11.16
C PHE A 135 -18.97 3.64 11.07
N TYR A 136 -17.81 3.22 10.63
CA TYR A 136 -17.53 1.80 10.48
C TYR A 136 -16.07 1.45 10.75
N GLY A 137 -15.89 0.19 11.16
CA GLY A 137 -14.62 -0.50 11.13
C GLY A 137 -14.65 -1.60 10.05
N LYS A 138 -13.51 -1.93 9.50
CA LYS A 138 -13.38 -3.02 8.55
C LYS A 138 -12.14 -3.86 8.83
N GLY A 139 -12.15 -5.12 8.37
CA GLY A 139 -11.00 -6.00 8.47
C GLY A 139 -11.10 -7.14 7.48
N GLY A 140 -9.95 -7.55 6.96
CA GLY A 140 -9.94 -8.54 5.89
C GLY A 140 -8.55 -8.88 5.37
N VAL A 141 -8.53 -9.30 4.11
CA VAL A 141 -7.33 -9.71 3.38
C VAL A 141 -6.88 -8.57 2.49
N ALA A 142 -5.57 -8.35 2.45
CA ALA A 142 -4.91 -7.42 1.55
C ALA A 142 -4.00 -8.20 0.59
N ILE A 143 -3.91 -7.72 -0.63
CA ILE A 143 -3.04 -8.25 -1.69
C ILE A 143 -2.24 -7.08 -2.25
N GLU A 144 -0.94 -7.25 -2.40
CA GLU A 144 -0.03 -6.25 -2.96
C GLU A 144 0.84 -6.87 -4.04
N ASP A 145 1.04 -6.14 -5.12
CA ASP A 145 2.06 -6.43 -6.12
C ASP A 145 3.16 -5.39 -6.02
N SER A 146 4.38 -5.84 -5.73
CA SER A 146 5.52 -4.96 -5.56
C SER A 146 6.75 -5.46 -6.31
N SER A 147 7.67 -4.54 -6.57
CA SER A 147 8.97 -4.83 -7.17
C SER A 147 10.05 -4.06 -6.43
N THR A 148 11.16 -4.75 -6.15
CA THR A 148 12.31 -4.15 -5.47
C THR A 148 13.47 -4.08 -6.44
N THR A 149 14.09 -2.91 -6.54
CA THR A 149 15.31 -2.70 -7.34
C THR A 149 16.42 -2.23 -6.41
N ALA A 150 17.53 -2.91 -6.46
CA ALA A 150 18.74 -2.52 -5.75
C ALA A 150 19.82 -2.15 -6.77
N ASN A 151 20.34 -0.93 -6.68
CA ASN A 151 21.42 -0.45 -7.52
C ASN A 151 22.70 -0.32 -6.68
N CYS A 152 23.76 -0.93 -7.13
CA CYS A 152 25.09 -0.73 -6.58
C CYS A 152 25.78 0.38 -7.38
N ILE A 153 25.94 1.56 -6.79
CA ILE A 153 26.61 2.68 -7.42
C ILE A 153 28.08 2.64 -6.99
N TYR A 154 28.95 2.51 -7.96
CA TYR A 154 30.38 2.53 -7.78
C TYR A 154 30.85 3.95 -7.42
N GLY A 155 31.29 4.16 -6.18
CA GLY A 155 31.93 5.39 -5.78
C GLY A 155 33.42 5.37 -6.12
N ALA A 156 33.81 6.21 -7.06
CA ALA A 156 35.22 6.51 -7.29
C ALA A 156 35.83 7.14 -6.04
N THR A 157 37.08 6.76 -5.76
CA THR A 157 38.04 7.30 -4.81
C THR A 157 38.23 6.47 -3.53
N GLY A 158 39.22 5.60 -3.59
CA GLY A 158 39.80 4.97 -2.42
C GLY A 158 40.61 3.76 -2.83
N GLN A 159 41.88 3.92 -3.09
CA GLN A 159 42.84 2.84 -3.21
C GLN A 159 42.85 2.03 -1.93
N SER A 160 42.34 0.82 -1.97
CA SER A 160 42.76 -0.25 -1.08
C SER A 160 42.55 -1.57 -1.80
N SER A 161 43.64 -2.26 -2.03
CA SER A 161 43.73 -3.53 -2.75
C SER A 161 43.13 -4.72 -2.02
N ASP A 162 42.61 -4.55 -0.81
CA ASP A 162 42.17 -5.64 0.07
C ASP A 162 40.69 -5.60 0.49
N VAL A 163 39.90 -4.74 -0.09
CA VAL A 163 38.49 -4.65 0.28
C VAL A 163 37.65 -5.54 -0.62
N HIS A 164 36.96 -6.52 -0.06
CA HIS A 164 35.89 -7.25 -0.72
C HIS A 164 34.85 -6.22 -1.15
N ARG A 165 34.84 -5.89 -2.45
CA ARG A 165 33.95 -4.89 -3.04
C ARG A 165 32.58 -5.53 -3.27
N PRO A 166 31.52 -5.01 -2.68
CA PRO A 166 30.20 -5.65 -2.72
C PRO A 166 29.56 -5.71 -4.13
N CYS A 167 30.10 -5.00 -5.11
CA CYS A 167 29.56 -4.88 -6.45
C CYS A 167 30.53 -5.45 -7.50
N ARG A 168 31.05 -6.64 -7.28
CA ARG A 168 31.86 -7.36 -8.26
C ARG A 168 31.09 -8.54 -8.85
N ASN A 169 31.10 -8.65 -10.17
CA ASN A 169 30.71 -9.92 -10.81
C ASN A 169 31.76 -11.01 -10.52
N GLN A 170 31.42 -12.28 -10.76
CA GLN A 170 32.33 -13.42 -10.57
C GLN A 170 33.63 -13.32 -11.39
N ALA A 171 33.67 -12.47 -12.41
CA ALA A 171 34.87 -12.24 -13.26
C ALA A 171 35.77 -11.11 -12.74
N GLY A 172 35.43 -10.47 -11.59
CA GLY A 172 36.21 -9.38 -11.02
C GLY A 172 36.16 -8.06 -11.81
N ILE A 173 35.25 -7.94 -12.77
CA ILE A 173 35.07 -6.74 -13.58
C ILE A 173 34.15 -5.79 -12.85
N GLU A 174 34.60 -4.55 -12.70
CA GLU A 174 33.82 -3.46 -12.12
C GLU A 174 32.67 -3.13 -13.07
N LYS A 175 31.44 -3.44 -12.65
CA LYS A 175 30.21 -3.14 -13.40
C LYS A 175 29.18 -2.57 -12.43
N GLU A 176 28.43 -1.57 -12.89
CA GLU A 176 27.22 -1.16 -12.20
C GLU A 176 26.26 -2.35 -12.17
N ASP A 177 26.15 -3.02 -11.04
CA ASP A 177 25.25 -4.15 -10.91
C ASP A 177 23.90 -3.65 -10.39
N ARG A 178 22.91 -3.81 -11.24
CA ARG A 178 21.52 -3.59 -10.92
C ARG A 178 20.88 -4.94 -10.62
N PHE A 179 20.46 -5.11 -9.38
CA PHE A 179 19.66 -6.27 -8.97
C PHE A 179 18.20 -5.86 -8.98
N SER A 180 17.37 -6.55 -9.71
CA SER A 180 15.92 -6.35 -9.65
C SER A 180 15.25 -7.67 -9.34
N THR A 181 14.27 -7.63 -8.44
CA THR A 181 13.34 -8.74 -8.32
C THR A 181 12.25 -8.57 -9.38
N PRO A 182 11.81 -9.64 -10.05
CA PRO A 182 10.55 -9.61 -10.78
C PRO A 182 9.44 -9.13 -9.85
N SER A 183 8.39 -8.51 -10.40
CA SER A 183 7.22 -8.18 -9.56
C SER A 183 6.65 -9.47 -8.97
N TYR A 184 6.30 -9.42 -7.71
CA TYR A 184 5.71 -10.53 -6.99
C TYR A 184 4.52 -10.08 -6.17
N THR A 185 3.55 -10.98 -6.09
CA THR A 185 2.32 -10.75 -5.35
C THR A 185 2.45 -11.32 -3.95
N ARG A 186 2.06 -10.56 -2.94
CA ARG A 186 2.01 -11.01 -1.55
C ARG A 186 0.63 -10.79 -0.95
N VAL A 187 0.29 -11.65 0.00
CA VAL A 187 -0.97 -11.61 0.72
C VAL A 187 -0.70 -11.21 2.16
N GLY A 188 -1.55 -10.34 2.67
CA GLY A 188 -1.50 -9.82 4.02
C GLY A 188 -2.88 -9.65 4.61
N TRP A 189 -2.98 -8.92 5.69
CA TRP A 189 -4.22 -8.55 6.32
C TRP A 189 -4.38 -7.03 6.37
N THR A 190 -5.61 -6.59 6.44
CA THR A 190 -5.97 -5.18 6.60
C THR A 190 -6.93 -4.99 7.76
N ILE A 191 -6.77 -3.87 8.45
CA ILE A 191 -7.73 -3.34 9.39
C ILE A 191 -7.88 -1.85 9.14
N GLY A 192 -9.11 -1.35 9.22
CA GLY A 192 -9.37 0.06 8.95
C GLY A 192 -10.61 0.55 9.64
N PHE A 193 -10.79 1.85 9.57
CA PHE A 193 -11.99 2.53 10.02
C PHE A 193 -12.29 3.72 9.12
N GLY A 194 -13.56 4.10 9.08
CA GLY A 194 -13.95 5.22 8.25
C GLY A 194 -15.29 5.80 8.63
N THR A 195 -15.61 6.87 7.95
CA THR A 195 -16.90 7.51 8.00
C THR A 195 -17.41 7.77 6.60
N GLU A 196 -18.71 7.58 6.39
CA GLU A 196 -19.38 7.82 5.12
C GLU A 196 -20.59 8.70 5.34
N PHE A 197 -20.68 9.79 4.59
CA PHE A 197 -21.73 10.80 4.69
C PHE A 197 -22.62 10.78 3.46
N ASP A 198 -23.93 10.66 3.66
CA ASP A 198 -24.92 10.68 2.59
C ASP A 198 -25.11 12.09 2.02
N LEU A 199 -24.76 12.26 0.75
CA LEU A 199 -24.94 13.50 -0.02
C LEU A 199 -26.33 13.64 -0.63
N GLY A 200 -27.12 12.56 -0.56
CA GLY A 200 -28.43 12.48 -1.21
C GLY A 200 -28.34 11.96 -2.66
N LYS A 201 -29.49 11.64 -3.23
CA LYS A 201 -29.60 11.07 -4.57
C LYS A 201 -28.71 9.83 -4.78
N ASN A 202 -28.61 9.00 -3.75
CA ASN A 202 -27.80 7.77 -3.71
C ASN A 202 -26.27 7.98 -3.69
N TRP A 203 -25.79 9.21 -3.61
CA TRP A 203 -24.37 9.51 -3.49
C TRP A 203 -23.96 9.65 -2.04
N SER A 204 -22.76 9.21 -1.73
CA SER A 204 -22.11 9.44 -0.44
C SER A 204 -20.63 9.79 -0.62
N ALA A 205 -20.09 10.54 0.32
CA ALA A 205 -18.66 10.80 0.44
C ALA A 205 -18.10 10.02 1.61
N LYS A 206 -16.91 9.46 1.46
CA LYS A 206 -16.23 8.71 2.52
C LYS A 206 -14.84 9.24 2.81
N ALA A 207 -14.44 9.08 4.07
CA ALA A 207 -13.05 9.21 4.52
C ALA A 207 -12.70 7.93 5.29
N GLU A 208 -11.56 7.34 4.97
CA GLU A 208 -11.17 6.03 5.47
C GLU A 208 -9.68 6.00 5.76
N TYR A 209 -9.30 5.31 6.82
CA TYR A 209 -7.94 4.94 7.14
C TYR A 209 -7.83 3.42 7.16
N ASP A 210 -6.84 2.90 6.45
CA ASP A 210 -6.50 1.48 6.44
C ASP A 210 -5.05 1.27 6.84
N PHE A 211 -4.83 0.27 7.66
CA PHE A 211 -3.53 -0.30 7.92
C PHE A 211 -3.45 -1.68 7.26
N LEU A 212 -2.42 -1.88 6.44
CA LEU A 212 -2.14 -3.12 5.74
C LEU A 212 -0.80 -3.66 6.22
N SER A 213 -0.75 -4.96 6.52
CA SER A 213 0.49 -5.63 6.93
C SER A 213 0.69 -6.88 6.09
N PHE A 214 1.81 -6.90 5.38
CA PHE A 214 2.24 -8.02 4.56
C PHE A 214 3.37 -8.74 5.28
N GLY A 215 3.22 -10.04 5.47
CA GLY A 215 4.19 -10.89 6.13
C GLY A 215 5.55 -10.87 5.43
N ARG A 216 6.51 -11.54 6.04
CA ARG A 216 7.84 -11.71 5.43
C ARG A 216 7.72 -12.52 4.15
N HIS A 217 8.30 -12.01 3.09
CA HIS A 217 8.45 -12.69 1.81
C HIS A 217 9.95 -12.79 1.48
N THR A 218 10.38 -13.96 1.01
CA THR A 218 11.76 -14.17 0.56
C THR A 218 11.75 -14.42 -0.93
N ALA A 219 12.42 -13.56 -1.68
CA ALA A 219 12.58 -13.68 -3.12
C ALA A 219 14.07 -13.89 -3.47
N LEU A 220 14.31 -14.65 -4.52
CA LEU A 220 15.62 -14.79 -5.13
C LEU A 220 15.86 -13.60 -6.06
N ALA A 221 16.97 -12.90 -5.88
CA ALA A 221 17.35 -11.81 -6.76
C ALA A 221 17.78 -12.32 -8.14
N SER A 222 17.85 -11.42 -9.10
CA SER A 222 18.21 -11.73 -10.50
C SER A 222 19.63 -12.29 -10.68
N ASP A 223 20.48 -12.21 -9.66
CA ASP A 223 21.80 -12.83 -9.62
C ASP A 223 21.77 -14.34 -9.34
N GLY A 224 20.60 -14.89 -8.98
CA GLY A 224 20.40 -16.30 -8.69
C GLY A 224 21.05 -16.79 -7.38
N THR A 225 21.61 -15.92 -6.56
CA THR A 225 22.36 -16.28 -5.33
C THR A 225 21.95 -15.50 -4.10
N THR A 226 21.42 -14.29 -4.26
CA THR A 226 21.03 -13.41 -3.15
C THR A 226 19.57 -13.60 -2.84
N PHE A 227 19.24 -13.85 -1.57
CA PHE A 227 17.88 -13.85 -1.08
C PHE A 227 17.56 -12.50 -0.45
N LEU A 228 16.46 -11.90 -0.88
CA LEU A 228 15.89 -10.71 -0.29
C LEU A 228 14.70 -11.12 0.57
N THR A 229 14.74 -10.81 1.84
CA THR A 229 13.58 -10.97 2.73
C THR A 229 13.06 -9.60 3.07
N ASP A 230 11.81 -9.34 2.77
CA ASP A 230 11.16 -8.08 3.05
C ASP A 230 9.85 -8.24 3.82
N ARG A 231 9.53 -7.25 4.63
CA ARG A 231 8.25 -7.08 5.31
C ARG A 231 7.76 -5.66 5.03
N SER A 232 6.50 -5.53 4.66
CA SER A 232 5.89 -4.23 4.38
C SER A 232 4.69 -3.98 5.28
N ASP A 233 4.69 -2.81 5.92
CA ASP A 233 3.56 -2.30 6.69
C ASP A 233 3.20 -0.93 6.11
N ILE A 234 1.94 -0.79 5.62
CA ILE A 234 1.48 0.38 4.88
C ILE A 234 0.24 0.95 5.57
N SER A 235 0.25 2.25 5.80
CA SER A 235 -0.90 3.03 6.23
C SER A 235 -1.45 3.84 5.06
N GLN A 236 -2.76 3.84 4.87
CA GLN A 236 -3.43 4.58 3.81
C GLN A 236 -4.50 5.50 4.37
N VAL A 237 -4.61 6.68 3.80
CA VAL A 237 -5.77 7.57 3.98
C VAL A 237 -6.44 7.73 2.63
N LYS A 238 -7.73 7.40 2.58
CA LYS A 238 -8.53 7.43 1.34
C LYS A 238 -9.71 8.38 1.51
N LEU A 239 -9.96 9.19 0.49
CA LEU A 239 -11.18 9.97 0.32
C LEU A 239 -11.88 9.44 -0.92
N GLY A 240 -13.18 9.16 -0.82
CA GLY A 240 -13.92 8.52 -1.89
C GLY A 240 -15.34 9.05 -2.05
N VAL A 241 -15.93 8.68 -3.16
CA VAL A 241 -17.33 8.94 -3.47
C VAL A 241 -17.97 7.65 -3.94
N ASN A 242 -19.09 7.29 -3.33
CA ASN A 242 -19.86 6.08 -3.65
C ASN A 242 -21.23 6.42 -4.22
N TYR A 243 -21.65 5.59 -5.15
CA TYR A 243 -23.03 5.54 -5.63
C TYR A 243 -23.69 4.25 -5.12
N ARG A 244 -24.78 4.39 -4.39
CA ARG A 244 -25.57 3.29 -3.85
C ARG A 244 -26.71 2.94 -4.81
N PHE A 245 -26.76 1.69 -5.22
CA PHE A 245 -27.84 1.19 -6.04
C PHE A 245 -29.07 0.95 -5.17
N ALA A 246 -30.25 1.35 -5.64
CA ALA A 246 -31.49 1.11 -4.90
C ALA A 246 -31.68 -0.40 -4.65
N PRO A 247 -32.19 -0.81 -3.47
CA PRO A 247 -32.56 -2.20 -3.23
C PRO A 247 -33.48 -2.70 -4.34
N GLY A 248 -33.06 -3.74 -5.08
CA GLY A 248 -33.80 -4.30 -6.21
C GLY A 248 -33.36 -3.83 -7.60
N ALA A 249 -32.39 -2.91 -7.71
CA ALA A 249 -31.88 -2.47 -9.01
C ALA A 249 -30.94 -3.49 -9.69
N VAL A 250 -30.45 -4.48 -8.95
CA VAL A 250 -29.53 -5.52 -9.42
C VAL A 250 -30.20 -6.88 -9.18
N GLY A 251 -31.19 -7.20 -9.96
CA GLY A 251 -31.80 -8.51 -10.07
C GLY A 251 -32.30 -8.72 -11.48
N PRO A 252 -32.09 -9.90 -12.08
CA PRO A 252 -32.73 -10.19 -13.35
C PRO A 252 -34.25 -10.08 -13.16
N LYS A 253 -34.88 -9.24 -13.94
CA LYS A 253 -36.33 -9.29 -14.12
C LYS A 253 -36.59 -10.52 -14.96
N PHE A 254 -36.96 -11.63 -14.32
CA PHE A 254 -37.55 -12.77 -14.98
C PHE A 254 -39.05 -12.50 -15.21
#